data_194867b6bc864ef82f38f979fe26d0bf
#
_entry.id   194867b6bc864ef82f38f979fe26d0bf
#
_cell.length_a   1.000
_cell.length_b   1.000
_cell.length_c   1.000
_cell.angle_alpha   90.00
_cell.angle_beta   90.00
_cell.angle_gamma   90.00
#
_symmetry.space_group_name_H-M   'P 1'
#
loop_
_entity.id
_entity.type
_entity.pdbx_description
1 polymer ?
#
loop_
_entity_poly.entity_id
_entity_poly.type
_entity_poly.pdbx_seq_one_letter_code
_entity_poly.pdbx_strand_id
1 'polypeptide(L)'
;MIKNFVGIDISEEKLDICLYPDKTYKQYSNNKQGISSLKQYLKKHQIEQIIMEATGGLESLCANTLQDAGYNVAVVNPALICYFRKSLGYKAKTDLIDSEVIALYGEKMHPQNNKKASKEERKLRELSARRRQLVSMRDGERNRLRRVREEYAKEDIQATIVYLNERISKIEEMIIELIKNQKDKKEIFEILNSIPGFGKIISLTLIGLLPELGNLNQKQIASLAGVFPANVESGKGKTHKKMCFSGRPQIRSALYLGALVGVRYNSFLHQKYNDLLAKGKTKKVALGACMRKLIIIANSMVKEKRLWHE
;
A
#
# COMPACT_ATOMS: atom_id res chain seq x y z
N MET A 1 34.19 12.59 -7.44
CA MET A 1 34.02 11.16 -7.14
C MET A 1 32.75 10.67 -7.86
N ILE A 2 32.83 9.51 -8.52
CA ILE A 2 31.71 8.92 -9.22
C ILE A 2 30.68 8.44 -8.18
N LYS A 3 29.43 8.90 -8.30
CA LYS A 3 28.33 8.48 -7.44
C LYS A 3 27.69 7.24 -8.05
N ASN A 4 27.62 6.15 -7.28
CA ASN A 4 27.09 4.89 -7.78
C ASN A 4 25.61 4.74 -7.40
N PHE A 5 24.83 4.25 -8.36
CA PHE A 5 23.46 3.80 -8.15
C PHE A 5 23.44 2.28 -8.18
N VAL A 6 22.65 1.68 -7.28
CA VAL A 6 22.54 0.23 -7.18
C VAL A 6 21.11 -0.16 -7.52
N GLY A 7 20.92 -0.95 -8.57
CA GLY A 7 19.66 -1.60 -8.88
C GLY A 7 19.65 -3.01 -8.32
N ILE A 8 18.58 -3.38 -7.63
CA ILE A 8 18.40 -4.72 -7.09
C ILE A 8 17.09 -5.29 -7.63
N ASP A 9 17.19 -6.32 -8.47
CA ASP A 9 16.06 -7.18 -8.81
C ASP A 9 15.95 -8.30 -7.76
N ILE A 10 14.72 -8.57 -7.28
CA ILE A 10 14.49 -9.40 -6.10
C ILE A 10 13.54 -10.55 -6.45
N SER A 11 14.03 -11.75 -6.24
CA SER A 11 13.24 -12.97 -6.23
C SER A 11 13.13 -13.57 -4.82
N GLU A 12 12.42 -14.67 -4.67
CA GLU A 12 12.28 -15.37 -3.39
C GLU A 12 13.63 -15.81 -2.82
N GLU A 13 14.50 -16.30 -3.67
CA GLU A 13 15.80 -16.88 -3.26
C GLU A 13 16.98 -15.95 -3.50
N LYS A 14 16.90 -15.00 -4.43
CA LYS A 14 18.05 -14.27 -4.98
C LYS A 14 17.84 -12.76 -5.01
N LEU A 15 18.97 -12.06 -4.91
CA LEU A 15 19.12 -10.63 -5.13
C LEU A 15 20.12 -10.45 -6.29
N ASP A 16 19.64 -9.99 -7.42
CA ASP A 16 20.44 -9.70 -8.60
C ASP A 16 20.76 -8.20 -8.61
N ILE A 17 22.04 -7.86 -8.58
CA ILE A 17 22.53 -6.52 -8.29
C ILE A 17 23.36 -5.98 -9.44
N CYS A 18 23.06 -4.77 -9.85
CA CYS A 18 23.88 -4.00 -10.77
C CYS A 18 24.37 -2.73 -10.10
N LEU A 19 25.70 -2.52 -10.10
CA LEU A 19 26.34 -1.28 -9.70
C LEU A 19 26.56 -0.41 -10.95
N TYR A 20 25.88 0.72 -11.03
CA TYR A 20 25.95 1.66 -12.15
C TYR A 20 26.73 2.91 -11.73
N PRO A 21 27.62 3.50 -12.58
CA PRO A 21 27.71 3.30 -14.03
C PRO A 21 28.60 2.14 -14.48
N ASP A 22 29.37 1.50 -13.59
CA ASP A 22 30.36 0.47 -13.95
C ASP A 22 29.71 -0.82 -14.52
N LYS A 23 28.37 -0.96 -14.37
CA LYS A 23 27.57 -2.13 -14.79
C LYS A 23 28.08 -3.45 -14.22
N THR A 24 28.68 -3.38 -13.02
CA THR A 24 29.15 -4.58 -12.33
C THR A 24 27.97 -5.35 -11.76
N TYR A 25 27.78 -6.59 -12.25
CA TYR A 25 26.75 -7.49 -11.81
C TYR A 25 27.24 -8.43 -10.71
N LYS A 26 26.41 -8.66 -9.71
CA LYS A 26 26.61 -9.66 -8.65
C LYS A 26 25.27 -10.25 -8.21
N GLN A 27 25.32 -11.49 -7.72
CA GLN A 27 24.17 -12.17 -7.17
C GLN A 27 24.43 -12.58 -5.73
N TYR A 28 23.40 -12.43 -4.88
CA TYR A 28 23.40 -12.83 -3.47
C TYR A 28 22.10 -13.56 -3.13
N SER A 29 22.13 -14.36 -2.06
CA SER A 29 20.90 -15.00 -1.56
C SER A 29 19.99 -13.97 -0.86
N ASN A 30 18.67 -14.07 -1.06
CA ASN A 30 17.69 -13.22 -0.38
C ASN A 30 17.40 -13.71 1.05
N ASN A 31 18.45 -13.74 1.88
CA ASN A 31 18.37 -14.08 3.30
C ASN A 31 19.34 -13.21 4.10
N LYS A 32 19.31 -13.34 5.43
CA LYS A 32 20.16 -12.54 6.32
C LYS A 32 21.65 -12.60 5.99
N GLN A 33 22.14 -13.77 5.61
CA GLN A 33 23.56 -13.99 5.30
C GLN A 33 23.95 -13.35 3.96
N GLY A 34 23.15 -13.55 2.91
CA GLY A 34 23.41 -12.94 1.60
C GLY A 34 23.31 -11.40 1.66
N ILE A 35 22.34 -10.86 2.39
CA ILE A 35 22.22 -9.40 2.58
C ILE A 35 23.41 -8.84 3.41
N SER A 36 23.93 -9.62 4.36
CA SER A 36 25.13 -9.22 5.09
C SER A 36 26.36 -9.14 4.17
N SER A 37 26.52 -10.12 3.27
CA SER A 37 27.58 -10.14 2.26
C SER A 37 27.44 -9.00 1.27
N LEU A 38 26.21 -8.71 0.80
CA LEU A 38 25.90 -7.55 -0.01
C LEU A 38 26.33 -6.24 0.70
N LYS A 39 25.95 -6.08 1.97
CA LYS A 39 26.30 -4.90 2.75
C LYS A 39 27.83 -4.72 2.86
N GLN A 40 28.59 -5.80 3.02
CA GLN A 40 30.05 -5.74 3.02
C GLN A 40 30.62 -5.31 1.65
N TYR A 41 30.02 -5.78 0.57
CA TYR A 41 30.40 -5.36 -0.79
C TYR A 41 30.13 -3.87 -1.00
N LEU A 42 28.92 -3.40 -0.65
CA LEU A 42 28.52 -2.00 -0.83
C LEU A 42 29.39 -1.00 -0.04
N LYS A 43 29.94 -1.40 1.12
CA LYS A 43 30.87 -0.55 1.90
C LYS A 43 32.14 -0.15 1.15
N LYS A 44 32.52 -0.89 0.11
CA LYS A 44 33.71 -0.59 -0.71
C LYS A 44 33.45 0.49 -1.78
N HIS A 45 32.21 0.91 -1.94
CA HIS A 45 31.78 1.84 -2.97
C HIS A 45 31.05 3.04 -2.37
N GLN A 46 31.16 4.19 -3.02
CA GLN A 46 30.36 5.37 -2.66
C GLN A 46 28.98 5.24 -3.29
N ILE A 47 27.97 4.85 -2.50
CA ILE A 47 26.60 4.63 -2.96
C ILE A 47 25.76 5.89 -2.74
N GLU A 48 25.19 6.43 -3.81
CA GLU A 48 24.24 7.55 -3.76
C GLU A 48 22.84 7.04 -3.38
N GLN A 49 22.36 6.01 -4.08
CA GLN A 49 21.03 5.46 -3.86
C GLN A 49 20.96 3.98 -4.27
N ILE A 50 20.15 3.22 -3.54
CA ILE A 50 19.81 1.84 -3.84
C ILE A 50 18.36 1.80 -4.26
N ILE A 51 18.07 1.22 -5.42
CA ILE A 51 16.73 1.13 -5.98
C ILE A 51 16.30 -0.35 -6.05
N MET A 52 15.08 -0.63 -5.65
CA MET A 52 14.46 -1.94 -5.68
C MET A 52 13.07 -1.85 -6.27
N GLU A 53 12.64 -2.90 -6.96
CA GLU A 53 11.24 -3.06 -7.37
C GLU A 53 10.42 -3.64 -6.22
N ALA A 54 9.19 -3.16 -6.02
CA ALA A 54 8.27 -3.71 -5.03
C ALA A 54 7.77 -5.08 -5.49
N THR A 55 8.16 -6.15 -4.83
CA THR A 55 7.87 -7.56 -5.18
C THR A 55 6.95 -8.25 -4.18
N GLY A 56 5.92 -7.53 -3.71
CA GLY A 56 4.92 -8.10 -2.81
C GLY A 56 5.38 -8.36 -1.38
N GLY A 57 6.54 -7.82 -0.99
CA GLY A 57 7.10 -7.92 0.36
C GLY A 57 8.44 -8.64 0.43
N LEU A 58 8.87 -9.33 -0.65
CA LEU A 58 10.17 -10.00 -0.71
C LEU A 58 11.34 -9.01 -0.57
N GLU A 59 11.14 -7.77 -1.01
CA GLU A 59 12.09 -6.67 -0.88
C GLU A 59 12.29 -6.20 0.55
N SER A 60 11.34 -6.47 1.44
CA SER A 60 11.28 -5.83 2.76
C SER A 60 12.49 -6.14 3.64
N LEU A 61 12.99 -7.39 3.63
CA LEU A 61 14.15 -7.79 4.41
C LEU A 61 15.41 -7.03 3.95
N CYS A 62 15.65 -7.01 2.64
CA CYS A 62 16.79 -6.35 2.04
C CYS A 62 16.72 -4.83 2.24
N ALA A 63 15.60 -4.20 1.87
CA ALA A 63 15.37 -2.77 2.01
C ALA A 63 15.56 -2.28 3.46
N ASN A 64 14.92 -2.95 4.42
CA ASN A 64 15.03 -2.60 5.83
C ASN A 64 16.47 -2.73 6.35
N THR A 65 17.17 -3.82 6.00
CA THR A 65 18.54 -4.06 6.46
C THR A 65 19.52 -3.02 5.91
N LEU A 66 19.35 -2.62 4.64
CA LEU A 66 20.18 -1.58 4.02
C LEU A 66 19.85 -0.18 4.55
N GLN A 67 18.56 0.13 4.79
CA GLN A 67 18.18 1.38 5.47
C GLN A 67 18.71 1.44 6.91
N ASP A 68 18.70 0.31 7.64
CA ASP A 68 19.27 0.24 8.99
C ASP A 68 20.79 0.43 8.99
N ALA A 69 21.45 0.11 7.88
CA ALA A 69 22.87 0.37 7.65
C ALA A 69 23.18 1.80 7.17
N GLY A 70 22.17 2.66 6.99
CA GLY A 70 22.34 4.08 6.62
C GLY A 70 22.29 4.37 5.12
N TYR A 71 21.95 3.38 4.27
CA TYR A 71 21.82 3.63 2.83
C TYR A 71 20.50 4.31 2.46
N ASN A 72 20.55 5.15 1.44
CA ASN A 72 19.38 5.71 0.77
C ASN A 72 18.71 4.63 -0.08
N VAL A 73 17.53 4.17 0.31
CA VAL A 73 16.81 3.10 -0.40
C VAL A 73 15.49 3.61 -0.94
N ALA A 74 15.24 3.38 -2.23
CA ALA A 74 13.97 3.64 -2.90
C ALA A 74 13.37 2.33 -3.39
N VAL A 75 12.21 1.94 -2.83
CA VAL A 75 11.38 0.84 -3.33
C VAL A 75 10.33 1.45 -4.25
N VAL A 76 10.38 1.11 -5.53
CA VAL A 76 9.58 1.74 -6.59
C VAL A 76 8.49 0.81 -7.09
N ASN A 77 7.42 1.42 -7.64
CA ASN A 77 6.32 0.66 -8.23
C ASN A 77 6.80 -0.08 -9.49
N PRO A 78 6.56 -1.39 -9.63
CA PRO A 78 6.90 -2.22 -10.79
C PRO A 78 6.47 -1.61 -12.13
N ALA A 79 5.30 -0.98 -12.17
CA ALA A 79 4.81 -0.36 -13.39
C ALA A 79 5.74 0.77 -13.91
N LEU A 80 6.40 1.52 -13.00
CA LEU A 80 7.33 2.59 -13.39
C LEU A 80 8.59 2.01 -14.04
N ILE A 81 9.16 0.96 -13.45
CA ILE A 81 10.32 0.25 -14.03
C ILE A 81 9.94 -0.35 -15.39
N CYS A 82 8.76 -0.98 -15.49
CA CYS A 82 8.27 -1.56 -16.74
C CYS A 82 8.12 -0.49 -17.85
N TYR A 83 7.53 0.68 -17.55
CA TYR A 83 7.40 1.77 -18.52
C TYR A 83 8.75 2.35 -18.90
N PHE A 84 9.64 2.54 -17.93
CA PHE A 84 10.99 3.05 -18.17
C PHE A 84 11.79 2.09 -19.07
N ARG A 85 11.75 0.77 -18.81
CA ARG A 85 12.37 -0.25 -19.65
C ARG A 85 11.86 -0.18 -21.09
N LYS A 86 10.53 -0.05 -21.27
CA LYS A 86 9.94 0.09 -22.62
C LYS A 86 10.38 1.34 -23.32
N SER A 87 10.53 2.47 -22.61
CA SER A 87 11.00 3.73 -23.21
C SER A 87 12.46 3.65 -23.68
N LEU A 88 13.27 2.76 -23.09
CA LEU A 88 14.64 2.49 -23.51
C LEU A 88 14.74 1.48 -24.68
N GLY A 89 13.62 0.89 -25.10
CA GLY A 89 13.59 -0.07 -26.20
C GLY A 89 14.10 -1.48 -25.85
N TYR A 90 14.34 -1.79 -24.57
CA TYR A 90 14.76 -3.13 -24.17
C TYR A 90 13.64 -4.15 -24.41
N LYS A 91 13.91 -5.16 -25.27
CA LYS A 91 13.01 -6.29 -25.57
C LYS A 91 13.33 -7.53 -24.76
N ALA A 92 14.61 -7.75 -24.46
CA ALA A 92 15.04 -8.90 -23.68
C ALA A 92 14.74 -8.70 -22.18
N LYS A 93 14.42 -9.81 -21.51
CA LYS A 93 14.23 -9.88 -20.07
C LYS A 93 15.18 -10.92 -19.50
N THR A 94 16.16 -10.45 -18.74
CA THR A 94 17.10 -11.28 -17.96
C THR A 94 17.38 -10.55 -16.65
N ASP A 95 17.70 -11.27 -15.60
CA ASP A 95 17.96 -10.73 -14.25
C ASP A 95 19.08 -9.66 -14.27
N LEU A 96 20.08 -9.83 -15.14
CA LEU A 96 21.15 -8.85 -15.37
C LEU A 96 20.60 -7.53 -15.95
N ILE A 97 19.78 -7.62 -17.01
CA ILE A 97 19.19 -6.45 -17.66
C ILE A 97 18.20 -5.78 -16.70
N ASP A 98 17.40 -6.55 -15.95
CA ASP A 98 16.41 -6.01 -15.04
C ASP A 98 17.08 -5.24 -13.90
N SER A 99 18.16 -5.75 -13.29
CA SER A 99 18.93 -5.03 -12.26
C SER A 99 19.64 -3.79 -12.82
N GLU A 100 20.16 -3.83 -14.06
CA GLU A 100 20.75 -2.66 -14.73
C GLU A 100 19.70 -1.57 -15.00
N VAL A 101 18.52 -1.93 -15.53
CA VAL A 101 17.42 -0.99 -15.77
C VAL A 101 16.95 -0.34 -14.47
N ILE A 102 16.89 -1.09 -13.36
CA ILE A 102 16.54 -0.55 -12.05
C ILE A 102 17.60 0.46 -11.57
N ALA A 103 18.90 0.16 -11.74
CA ALA A 103 19.98 1.08 -11.40
C ALA A 103 19.93 2.38 -12.23
N LEU A 104 19.76 2.23 -13.55
CA LEU A 104 19.64 3.35 -14.49
C LEU A 104 18.40 4.21 -14.20
N TYR A 105 17.29 3.58 -13.80
CA TYR A 105 16.10 4.30 -13.33
C TYR A 105 16.44 5.20 -12.14
N GLY A 106 17.20 4.70 -11.19
CA GLY A 106 17.68 5.49 -10.04
C GLY A 106 18.49 6.72 -10.46
N GLU A 107 19.44 6.54 -11.36
CA GLU A 107 20.30 7.63 -11.87
C GLU A 107 19.50 8.69 -12.65
N LYS A 108 18.54 8.29 -13.47
CA LYS A 108 17.81 9.24 -14.32
C LYS A 108 16.61 9.89 -13.64
N MET A 109 15.93 9.15 -12.76
CA MET A 109 14.64 9.59 -12.20
C MET A 109 14.74 10.06 -10.75
N HIS A 110 15.86 9.77 -10.06
CA HIS A 110 16.08 10.13 -8.66
C HIS A 110 14.82 9.91 -7.77
N PRO A 111 14.31 8.67 -7.68
CA PRO A 111 13.11 8.41 -6.92
C PRO A 111 13.29 8.77 -5.45
N GLN A 112 12.20 9.21 -4.81
CA GLN A 112 12.25 9.56 -3.39
C GLN A 112 12.62 8.33 -2.54
N ASN A 113 13.54 8.51 -1.61
CA ASN A 113 13.89 7.49 -0.64
C ASN A 113 12.70 7.14 0.25
N ASN A 114 12.50 5.85 0.49
CA ASN A 114 11.50 5.42 1.47
C ASN A 114 11.95 5.86 2.87
N LYS A 115 11.03 6.44 3.64
CA LYS A 115 11.29 6.72 5.04
C LYS A 115 11.57 5.42 5.79
N LYS A 116 12.63 5.42 6.60
CA LYS A 116 12.96 4.29 7.47
C LYS A 116 11.79 4.07 8.43
N ALA A 117 11.16 2.89 8.32
CA ALA A 117 10.08 2.51 9.23
C ALA A 117 10.65 2.06 10.58
N SER A 118 10.04 2.47 11.69
CA SER A 118 10.39 1.97 13.02
C SER A 118 10.08 0.46 13.12
N LYS A 119 10.63 -0.20 14.14
CA LYS A 119 10.35 -1.62 14.41
C LYS A 119 8.85 -1.86 14.63
N GLU A 120 8.20 -0.95 15.32
CA GLU A 120 6.76 -0.97 15.61
C GLU A 120 5.94 -0.76 14.33
N GLU A 121 6.37 0.12 13.44
CA GLU A 121 5.71 0.32 12.14
C GLU A 121 5.83 -0.89 11.24
N ARG A 122 6.98 -1.54 11.21
CA ARG A 122 7.18 -2.81 10.49
C ARG A 122 6.24 -3.89 11.04
N LYS A 123 6.22 -4.07 12.38
CA LYS A 123 5.32 -5.02 13.05
C LYS A 123 3.85 -4.73 12.75
N LEU A 124 3.44 -3.46 12.76
CA LEU A 124 2.08 -3.05 12.42
C LEU A 124 1.71 -3.40 10.97
N ARG A 125 2.62 -3.19 10.01
CA ARG A 125 2.42 -3.55 8.61
C ARG A 125 2.26 -5.06 8.43
N GLU A 126 3.11 -5.87 9.07
CA GLU A 126 3.07 -7.34 9.01
C GLU A 126 1.77 -7.88 9.61
N LEU A 127 1.37 -7.42 10.79
CA LEU A 127 0.11 -7.82 11.43
C LEU A 127 -1.10 -7.39 10.57
N SER A 128 -1.07 -6.20 9.99
CA SER A 128 -2.13 -5.73 9.08
C SER A 128 -2.20 -6.59 7.81
N ALA A 129 -1.05 -7.02 7.28
CA ALA A 129 -1.00 -7.94 6.14
C ALA A 129 -1.56 -9.32 6.52
N ARG A 130 -1.17 -9.86 7.69
CA ARG A 130 -1.69 -11.15 8.18
C ARG A 130 -3.18 -11.13 8.43
N ARG A 131 -3.68 -10.06 9.03
CA ARG A 131 -5.13 -9.87 9.20
C ARG A 131 -5.88 -9.96 7.88
N ARG A 132 -5.39 -9.29 6.82
CA ARG A 132 -6.02 -9.34 5.49
C ARG A 132 -6.05 -10.75 4.89
N GLN A 133 -4.94 -11.50 5.03
CA GLN A 133 -4.88 -12.89 4.58
C GLN A 133 -5.96 -13.73 5.26
N LEU A 134 -6.07 -13.64 6.60
CA LEU A 134 -7.08 -14.39 7.37
C LEU A 134 -8.51 -14.00 6.98
N VAL A 135 -8.78 -12.70 6.77
CA VAL A 135 -10.08 -12.23 6.29
C VAL A 135 -10.39 -12.79 4.89
N SER A 136 -9.42 -12.80 3.98
CA SER A 136 -9.59 -13.37 2.64
C SER A 136 -9.88 -14.88 2.69
N MET A 137 -9.18 -15.63 3.54
CA MET A 137 -9.43 -17.06 3.76
C MET A 137 -10.85 -17.28 4.29
N ARG A 138 -11.25 -16.55 5.34
CA ARG A 138 -12.60 -16.64 5.93
C ARG A 138 -13.68 -16.33 4.89
N ASP A 139 -13.50 -15.28 4.10
CA ASP A 139 -14.49 -14.89 3.09
C ASP A 139 -14.57 -15.92 1.95
N GLY A 140 -13.43 -16.59 1.65
CA GLY A 140 -13.39 -17.77 0.78
C GLY A 140 -14.25 -18.94 1.32
N GLU A 141 -14.08 -19.26 2.63
CA GLU A 141 -14.89 -20.30 3.29
C GLU A 141 -16.38 -19.93 3.34
N ARG A 142 -16.72 -18.69 3.63
CA ARG A 142 -18.11 -18.20 3.57
C ARG A 142 -18.75 -18.38 2.18
N ASN A 143 -17.98 -18.17 1.12
CA ASN A 143 -18.47 -18.38 -0.24
C ASN A 143 -18.63 -19.87 -0.57
N ARG A 144 -17.78 -20.75 -0.05
CA ARG A 144 -17.92 -22.22 -0.17
C ARG A 144 -19.15 -22.70 0.58
N LEU A 145 -19.36 -22.21 1.82
CA LEU A 145 -20.52 -22.57 2.65
C LEU A 145 -21.86 -22.33 1.95
N ARG A 146 -21.97 -21.29 1.12
CA ARG A 146 -23.19 -21.00 0.35
C ARG A 146 -23.51 -22.01 -0.74
N ARG A 147 -22.52 -22.82 -1.16
CA ARG A 147 -22.63 -23.74 -2.30
C ARG A 147 -22.60 -25.21 -1.90
N VAL A 148 -22.03 -25.53 -0.76
CA VAL A 148 -21.91 -26.91 -0.28
C VAL A 148 -23.28 -27.41 0.18
N ARG A 149 -23.58 -28.69 -0.08
CA ARG A 149 -24.86 -29.34 0.29
C ARG A 149 -24.67 -30.47 1.29
N GLU A 150 -23.50 -31.10 1.26
CA GLU A 150 -23.17 -32.21 2.15
C GLU A 150 -22.97 -31.69 3.58
N GLU A 151 -23.60 -32.35 4.59
CA GLU A 151 -23.68 -31.79 5.95
C GLU A 151 -22.34 -31.78 6.67
N TYR A 152 -21.60 -32.87 6.60
CA TYR A 152 -20.26 -32.91 7.21
C TYR A 152 -19.32 -31.84 6.66
N ALA A 153 -19.36 -31.60 5.34
CA ALA A 153 -18.58 -30.53 4.72
C ALA A 153 -19.02 -29.13 5.16
N LYS A 154 -20.32 -28.92 5.45
CA LYS A 154 -20.79 -27.64 6.03
C LYS A 154 -20.26 -27.42 7.44
N GLU A 155 -20.32 -28.46 8.28
CA GLU A 155 -19.82 -28.39 9.66
C GLU A 155 -18.33 -28.09 9.68
N ASP A 156 -17.52 -28.73 8.86
CA ASP A 156 -16.07 -28.49 8.75
C ASP A 156 -15.78 -27.03 8.30
N ILE A 157 -16.49 -26.54 7.28
CA ILE A 157 -16.35 -25.15 6.81
C ILE A 157 -16.75 -24.17 7.92
N GLN A 158 -17.83 -24.43 8.66
CA GLN A 158 -18.27 -23.59 9.76
C GLN A 158 -17.25 -23.54 10.89
N ALA A 159 -16.68 -24.69 11.28
CA ALA A 159 -15.60 -24.76 12.27
C ALA A 159 -14.37 -23.96 11.81
N THR A 160 -13.98 -24.06 10.55
CA THR A 160 -12.91 -23.27 9.96
C THR A 160 -13.21 -21.76 10.01
N ILE A 161 -14.44 -21.34 9.74
CA ILE A 161 -14.83 -19.93 9.83
C ILE A 161 -14.73 -19.43 11.28
N VAL A 162 -15.15 -20.22 12.27
CA VAL A 162 -15.03 -19.89 13.70
C VAL A 162 -13.56 -19.70 14.06
N TYR A 163 -12.71 -20.67 13.74
CA TYR A 163 -11.27 -20.59 13.98
C TYR A 163 -10.63 -19.33 13.35
N LEU A 164 -10.97 -19.04 12.10
CA LEU A 164 -10.44 -17.85 11.41
C LEU A 164 -10.91 -16.54 12.08
N ASN A 165 -12.16 -16.47 12.57
CA ASN A 165 -12.66 -15.31 13.30
C ASN A 165 -11.86 -15.08 14.61
N GLU A 166 -11.58 -16.14 15.38
CA GLU A 166 -10.75 -16.05 16.59
C GLU A 166 -9.33 -15.54 16.28
N ARG A 167 -8.72 -16.06 15.21
CA ARG A 167 -7.38 -15.62 14.78
C ARG A 167 -7.37 -14.16 14.33
N ILE A 168 -8.41 -13.71 13.64
CA ILE A 168 -8.59 -12.31 13.22
C ILE A 168 -8.70 -11.42 14.46
N SER A 169 -9.53 -11.79 15.45
CA SER A 169 -9.71 -11.03 16.69
C SER A 169 -8.39 -10.87 17.45
N LYS A 170 -7.63 -11.94 17.62
CA LYS A 170 -6.31 -11.90 18.28
C LYS A 170 -5.34 -10.94 17.59
N ILE A 171 -5.29 -10.96 16.26
CA ILE A 171 -4.42 -10.03 15.52
C ILE A 171 -4.91 -8.59 15.65
N GLU A 172 -6.21 -8.35 15.65
CA GLU A 172 -6.78 -7.02 15.87
C GLU A 172 -6.46 -6.46 17.25
N GLU A 173 -6.50 -7.29 18.27
CA GLU A 173 -6.07 -6.93 19.63
C GLU A 173 -4.60 -6.52 19.67
N MET A 174 -3.72 -7.33 19.07
CA MET A 174 -2.28 -7.01 18.97
C MET A 174 -2.02 -5.69 18.21
N ILE A 175 -2.76 -5.43 17.14
CA ILE A 175 -2.65 -4.16 16.38
C ILE A 175 -3.10 -2.99 17.25
N ILE A 176 -4.19 -3.13 18.00
CA ILE A 176 -4.71 -2.07 18.89
C ILE A 176 -3.72 -1.78 20.00
N GLU A 177 -3.14 -2.82 20.61
CA GLU A 177 -2.11 -2.65 21.63
C GLU A 177 -0.90 -1.88 21.11
N LEU A 178 -0.41 -2.22 19.92
CA LEU A 178 0.68 -1.49 19.28
C LEU A 178 0.31 -0.02 19.00
N ILE A 179 -0.93 0.25 18.62
CA ILE A 179 -1.40 1.62 18.38
C ILE A 179 -1.52 2.40 19.69
N LYS A 180 -2.08 1.78 20.75
CA LYS A 180 -2.25 2.41 22.07
C LYS A 180 -0.91 2.79 22.71
N ASN A 181 0.14 2.00 22.46
CA ASN A 181 1.48 2.24 22.98
C ASN A 181 2.25 3.36 22.23
N GLN A 182 1.67 3.91 21.17
CA GLN A 182 2.24 5.01 20.38
C GLN A 182 1.28 6.20 20.42
N LYS A 183 1.64 7.26 21.17
CA LYS A 183 0.79 8.44 21.40
C LYS A 183 0.20 9.02 20.11
N ASP A 184 1.04 9.23 19.10
CA ASP A 184 0.60 9.80 17.82
C ASP A 184 -0.39 8.90 17.09
N LYS A 185 -0.18 7.58 17.09
CA LYS A 185 -1.09 6.63 16.43
C LYS A 185 -2.39 6.44 17.19
N LYS A 186 -2.35 6.54 18.52
CA LYS A 186 -3.55 6.54 19.36
C LYS A 186 -4.43 7.74 19.03
N GLU A 187 -3.85 8.93 18.97
CA GLU A 187 -4.56 10.17 18.58
C GLU A 187 -5.18 10.03 17.18
N ILE A 188 -4.41 9.54 16.20
CA ILE A 188 -4.93 9.28 14.85
C ILE A 188 -6.08 8.27 14.87
N PHE A 189 -5.99 7.21 15.66
CA PHE A 189 -7.04 6.21 15.78
C PHE A 189 -8.34 6.80 16.34
N GLU A 190 -8.24 7.62 17.39
CA GLU A 190 -9.39 8.30 17.99
C GLU A 190 -10.04 9.28 16.98
N ILE A 191 -9.24 10.06 16.26
CA ILE A 191 -9.71 10.96 15.21
C ILE A 191 -10.44 10.20 14.11
N LEU A 192 -9.85 9.15 13.57
CA LEU A 192 -10.46 8.37 12.50
C LEU A 192 -11.75 7.69 12.95
N ASN A 193 -11.75 7.13 14.16
CA ASN A 193 -12.91 6.41 14.69
C ASN A 193 -14.08 7.33 15.05
N SER A 194 -13.84 8.65 15.20
CA SER A 194 -14.88 9.64 15.39
C SER A 194 -15.67 9.96 14.10
N ILE A 195 -15.12 9.67 12.92
CA ILE A 195 -15.75 10.00 11.63
C ILE A 195 -16.91 9.02 11.36
N PRO A 196 -18.17 9.49 11.22
CA PRO A 196 -19.29 8.64 10.87
C PRO A 196 -19.05 7.91 9.52
N GLY A 197 -19.09 6.58 9.57
CA GLY A 197 -18.71 5.72 8.47
C GLY A 197 -17.33 5.07 8.63
N PHE A 198 -16.49 5.55 9.54
CA PHE A 198 -15.24 4.89 9.91
C PHE A 198 -15.42 4.18 11.25
N GLY A 199 -15.29 2.86 11.22
CA GLY A 199 -15.23 2.06 12.44
C GLY A 199 -13.80 1.57 12.68
N LYS A 200 -13.63 0.84 13.79
CA LYS A 200 -12.36 0.24 14.22
C LYS A 200 -11.54 -0.35 13.06
N ILE A 201 -12.17 -1.16 12.21
CA ILE A 201 -11.51 -1.88 11.12
C ILE A 201 -10.93 -0.94 10.05
N ILE A 202 -11.71 0.08 9.67
CA ILE A 202 -11.27 1.06 8.66
C ILE A 202 -10.14 1.90 9.24
N SER A 203 -10.26 2.36 10.47
CA SER A 203 -9.23 3.12 11.18
C SER A 203 -7.91 2.33 11.27
N LEU A 204 -7.95 1.06 11.69
CA LEU A 204 -6.77 0.18 11.73
C LEU A 204 -6.15 -0.01 10.33
N THR A 205 -7.00 -0.16 9.30
CA THR A 205 -6.53 -0.32 7.91
C THR A 205 -5.82 0.93 7.41
N LEU A 206 -6.38 2.10 7.69
CA LEU A 206 -5.76 3.38 7.29
C LEU A 206 -4.43 3.60 8.02
N ILE A 207 -4.37 3.40 9.32
CA ILE A 207 -3.15 3.57 10.12
C ILE A 207 -2.04 2.60 9.66
N GLY A 208 -2.40 1.35 9.39
CA GLY A 208 -1.42 0.32 8.99
C GLY A 208 -0.93 0.47 7.54
N LEU A 209 -1.76 1.00 6.64
CA LEU A 209 -1.48 1.01 5.21
C LEU A 209 -1.32 2.41 4.60
N LEU A 210 -1.52 3.48 5.37
CA LEU A 210 -1.46 4.85 4.88
C LEU A 210 -0.68 5.74 5.88
N PRO A 211 0.62 5.47 6.08
CA PRO A 211 1.44 6.24 7.03
C PRO A 211 1.60 7.71 6.62
N GLU A 212 1.25 8.06 5.38
CA GLU A 212 1.28 9.42 4.86
C GLU A 212 0.05 10.26 5.24
N LEU A 213 -0.94 9.65 5.91
CA LEU A 213 -2.18 10.32 6.32
C LEU A 213 -1.87 11.52 7.24
N GLY A 214 -2.48 12.66 6.96
CA GLY A 214 -2.21 13.93 7.64
C GLY A 214 -1.05 14.76 7.04
N ASN A 215 -0.21 14.18 6.17
CA ASN A 215 0.98 14.84 5.63
C ASN A 215 0.88 15.21 4.14
N LEU A 216 -0.19 14.79 3.47
CA LEU A 216 -0.38 15.00 2.04
C LEU A 216 -1.46 16.05 1.75
N ASN A 217 -1.39 16.66 0.56
CA ASN A 217 -2.49 17.48 0.08
C ASN A 217 -3.67 16.62 -0.42
N GLN A 218 -4.82 17.26 -0.68
CA GLN A 218 -6.06 16.58 -1.08
C GLN A 218 -5.93 15.77 -2.38
N LYS A 219 -5.13 16.23 -3.35
CA LYS A 219 -4.93 15.52 -4.62
C LYS A 219 -4.03 14.30 -4.41
N GLN A 220 -2.95 14.46 -3.66
CA GLN A 220 -2.00 13.39 -3.37
C GLN A 220 -2.64 12.25 -2.57
N ILE A 221 -3.37 12.56 -1.49
CA ILE A 221 -4.01 11.53 -0.68
C ILE A 221 -5.10 10.77 -1.45
N ALA A 222 -5.89 11.47 -2.28
CA ALA A 222 -6.90 10.84 -3.12
C ALA A 222 -6.28 9.95 -4.22
N SER A 223 -5.13 10.36 -4.78
CA SER A 223 -4.36 9.57 -5.75
C SER A 223 -3.80 8.30 -5.10
N LEU A 224 -3.17 8.44 -3.94
CA LEU A 224 -2.57 7.33 -3.21
C LEU A 224 -3.63 6.29 -2.76
N ALA A 225 -4.82 6.75 -2.39
CA ALA A 225 -5.97 5.90 -2.10
C ALA A 225 -6.64 5.29 -3.36
N GLY A 226 -6.28 5.77 -4.56
CA GLY A 226 -6.88 5.32 -5.81
C GLY A 226 -8.34 5.71 -5.99
N VAL A 227 -8.72 6.90 -5.50
CA VAL A 227 -10.10 7.42 -5.53
C VAL A 227 -10.19 8.79 -6.20
N PHE A 228 -9.36 9.07 -7.19
CA PHE A 228 -9.44 10.31 -7.95
C PHE A 228 -9.93 10.05 -9.39
N PRO A 229 -10.68 11.00 -9.99
CA PRO A 229 -11.06 10.89 -11.38
C PRO A 229 -9.86 11.22 -12.28
N ALA A 230 -9.48 10.31 -13.16
CA ALA A 230 -8.54 10.60 -14.24
C ALA A 230 -9.31 11.14 -15.44
N ASN A 231 -8.86 12.25 -15.99
CA ASN A 231 -9.36 12.74 -17.27
C ASN A 231 -8.72 11.87 -18.36
N VAL A 232 -9.55 11.26 -19.18
CA VAL A 232 -9.11 10.60 -20.42
C VAL A 232 -9.61 11.48 -21.54
N GLU A 233 -8.69 12.28 -22.09
CA GLU A 233 -8.96 13.13 -23.26
C GLU A 233 -8.34 12.44 -24.48
N SER A 234 -9.14 12.10 -25.44
CA SER A 234 -8.71 11.58 -26.73
C SER A 234 -9.30 12.45 -27.84
N GLY A 235 -8.51 13.37 -28.40
CA GLY A 235 -8.84 14.17 -29.56
C GLY A 235 -10.18 14.91 -29.45
N LYS A 236 -11.03 14.85 -30.51
CA LYS A 236 -12.35 15.52 -30.55
C LYS A 236 -13.47 14.80 -29.78
N GLY A 237 -13.16 13.76 -29.00
CA GLY A 237 -14.15 12.97 -28.23
C GLY A 237 -14.59 13.63 -26.92
N LYS A 238 -15.79 13.22 -26.41
CA LYS A 238 -16.27 13.66 -25.10
C LYS A 238 -15.29 13.19 -24.00
N THR A 239 -14.85 14.11 -23.14
CA THR A 239 -14.01 13.82 -21.97
C THR A 239 -14.73 12.86 -21.03
N HIS A 240 -14.27 11.64 -20.93
CA HIS A 240 -14.78 10.68 -19.97
C HIS A 240 -13.90 10.67 -18.71
N LYS A 241 -14.50 10.96 -17.55
CA LYS A 241 -13.82 10.83 -16.26
C LYS A 241 -13.99 9.40 -15.78
N LYS A 242 -12.89 8.64 -15.75
CA LYS A 242 -12.86 7.32 -15.11
C LYS A 242 -12.16 7.42 -13.75
N MET A 243 -12.62 6.63 -12.77
CA MET A 243 -11.88 6.51 -11.52
C MET A 243 -10.53 5.86 -11.82
N CYS A 244 -9.46 6.49 -11.38
CA CYS A 244 -8.13 5.92 -11.52
C CYS A 244 -7.95 4.80 -10.50
N PHE A 245 -7.71 3.58 -10.97
CA PHE A 245 -7.48 2.41 -10.14
C PHE A 245 -6.00 2.25 -9.72
N SER A 246 -5.13 3.21 -10.04
CA SER A 246 -3.80 3.30 -9.42
C SER A 246 -3.93 3.60 -7.93
N GLY A 247 -2.94 3.28 -7.13
CA GLY A 247 -2.98 3.47 -5.68
C GLY A 247 -3.25 2.16 -4.94
N ARG A 248 -3.50 2.26 -3.63
CA ARG A 248 -3.58 1.11 -2.72
C ARG A 248 -5.00 0.48 -2.73
N PRO A 249 -5.21 -0.71 -3.34
CA PRO A 249 -6.54 -1.32 -3.47
C PRO A 249 -7.22 -1.56 -2.12
N GLN A 250 -6.44 -1.87 -1.09
CA GLN A 250 -6.94 -2.16 0.27
C GLN A 250 -7.56 -0.90 0.90
N ILE A 251 -6.92 0.26 0.71
CA ILE A 251 -7.46 1.55 1.17
C ILE A 251 -8.76 1.86 0.44
N ARG A 252 -8.79 1.66 -0.87
CA ARG A 252 -10.00 1.86 -1.66
C ARG A 252 -11.16 0.98 -1.22
N SER A 253 -10.90 -0.31 -0.91
CA SER A 253 -11.92 -1.22 -0.39
C SER A 253 -12.44 -0.78 0.98
N ALA A 254 -11.56 -0.36 1.88
CA ALA A 254 -11.95 0.16 3.19
C ALA A 254 -12.80 1.44 3.06
N LEU A 255 -12.41 2.35 2.18
CA LEU A 255 -13.17 3.58 1.91
C LEU A 255 -14.53 3.30 1.28
N TYR A 256 -14.65 2.26 0.46
CA TYR A 256 -15.94 1.85 -0.10
C TYR A 256 -16.92 1.42 0.99
N LEU A 257 -16.47 0.59 1.92
CA LEU A 257 -17.28 0.18 3.08
C LEU A 257 -17.62 1.38 3.96
N GLY A 258 -16.65 2.25 4.22
CA GLY A 258 -16.85 3.50 4.98
C GLY A 258 -17.87 4.43 4.31
N ALA A 259 -17.84 4.54 2.98
CA ALA A 259 -18.79 5.37 2.24
C ALA A 259 -20.20 4.79 2.28
N LEU A 260 -20.38 3.46 2.20
CA LEU A 260 -21.68 2.79 2.31
C LEU A 260 -22.34 3.09 3.66
N VAL A 261 -21.58 3.07 4.74
CA VAL A 261 -22.07 3.41 6.09
C VAL A 261 -22.22 4.91 6.24
N GLY A 262 -21.22 5.68 5.82
CA GLY A 262 -21.19 7.14 5.95
C GLY A 262 -22.34 7.84 5.23
N VAL A 263 -22.78 7.35 4.06
CA VAL A 263 -23.95 7.89 3.36
C VAL A 263 -25.23 7.76 4.20
N ARG A 264 -25.30 6.86 5.17
CA ARG A 264 -26.47 6.67 6.04
C ARG A 264 -26.40 7.50 7.32
N TYR A 265 -25.21 7.70 7.86
CA TYR A 265 -25.00 8.24 9.22
C TYR A 265 -24.23 9.56 9.26
N ASN A 266 -23.76 10.06 8.13
CA ASN A 266 -23.05 11.33 8.02
C ASN A 266 -23.88 12.27 7.15
N SER A 267 -24.46 13.29 7.73
CA SER A 267 -25.35 14.27 7.08
C SER A 267 -24.73 14.88 5.82
N PHE A 268 -23.47 15.27 5.89
CA PHE A 268 -22.71 15.86 4.78
C PHE A 268 -22.54 14.86 3.60
N LEU A 269 -22.21 13.59 3.89
CA LEU A 269 -22.05 12.57 2.84
C LEU A 269 -23.41 12.15 2.26
N HIS A 270 -24.45 12.12 3.08
CA HIS A 270 -25.82 11.85 2.66
C HIS A 270 -26.28 12.88 1.63
N GLN A 271 -26.15 14.16 1.97
CA GLN A 271 -26.51 15.26 1.05
C GLN A 271 -25.71 15.17 -0.25
N LYS A 272 -24.38 15.06 -0.17
CA LYS A 272 -23.51 14.93 -1.35
C LYS A 272 -23.88 13.75 -2.24
N TYR A 273 -24.22 12.61 -1.67
CA TYR A 273 -24.65 11.43 -2.40
C TYR A 273 -25.96 11.68 -3.16
N ASN A 274 -26.96 12.24 -2.49
CA ASN A 274 -28.28 12.55 -3.08
C ASN A 274 -28.17 13.64 -4.16
N ASP A 275 -27.38 14.66 -3.97
CA ASP A 275 -27.11 15.70 -4.97
C ASP A 275 -26.55 15.11 -6.27
N LEU A 276 -25.69 14.11 -6.14
CA LEU A 276 -25.11 13.45 -7.31
C LEU A 276 -26.10 12.54 -8.03
N LEU A 277 -26.99 11.87 -7.28
CA LEU A 277 -28.08 11.08 -7.85
C LEU A 277 -29.10 11.98 -8.58
N ALA A 278 -29.47 13.11 -7.98
CA ALA A 278 -30.35 14.10 -8.58
C ALA A 278 -29.77 14.68 -9.89
N LYS A 279 -28.43 14.77 -10.00
CA LYS A 279 -27.71 15.14 -11.23
C LYS A 279 -27.56 13.98 -12.22
N GLY A 280 -28.30 12.89 -12.06
CA GLY A 280 -28.29 11.73 -12.96
C GLY A 280 -27.05 10.86 -12.87
N LYS A 281 -26.21 10.96 -11.82
CA LYS A 281 -25.06 10.09 -11.65
C LYS A 281 -25.48 8.71 -11.11
N THR A 282 -24.82 7.66 -11.57
CA THR A 282 -25.10 6.30 -11.05
C THR A 282 -24.66 6.16 -9.59
N LYS A 283 -25.29 5.26 -8.83
CA LYS A 283 -24.98 4.96 -7.42
C LYS A 283 -23.49 4.70 -7.19
N LYS A 284 -22.84 3.95 -8.08
CA LYS A 284 -21.38 3.66 -8.00
C LYS A 284 -20.53 4.92 -8.15
N VAL A 285 -20.89 5.82 -9.04
CA VAL A 285 -20.19 7.09 -9.25
C VAL A 285 -20.38 8.01 -8.05
N ALA A 286 -21.59 8.09 -7.50
CA ALA A 286 -21.88 8.87 -6.30
C ALA A 286 -21.09 8.35 -5.08
N LEU A 287 -21.07 7.03 -4.86
CA LEU A 287 -20.26 6.41 -3.82
C LEU A 287 -18.77 6.68 -4.00
N GLY A 288 -18.24 6.60 -5.24
CA GLY A 288 -16.85 6.94 -5.52
C GLY A 288 -16.48 8.38 -5.14
N ALA A 289 -17.39 9.33 -5.37
CA ALA A 289 -17.21 10.72 -4.92
C ALA A 289 -17.24 10.85 -3.39
N CYS A 290 -18.09 10.07 -2.70
CA CYS A 290 -18.11 10.01 -1.23
C CYS A 290 -16.84 9.39 -0.66
N MET A 291 -16.30 8.32 -1.26
CA MET A 291 -15.02 7.73 -0.88
C MET A 291 -13.89 8.76 -0.94
N ARG A 292 -13.82 9.52 -2.04
CA ARG A 292 -12.83 10.60 -2.19
C ARG A 292 -13.00 11.66 -1.11
N LYS A 293 -14.22 12.05 -0.81
CA LYS A 293 -14.47 13.06 0.22
C LYS A 293 -14.09 12.56 1.60
N LEU A 294 -14.41 11.30 1.93
CA LEU A 294 -14.04 10.68 3.20
C LEU A 294 -12.54 10.68 3.45
N ILE A 295 -11.72 10.27 2.48
CA ILE A 295 -10.27 10.25 2.68
C ILE A 295 -9.67 11.66 2.79
N ILE A 296 -10.24 12.63 2.07
CA ILE A 296 -9.83 14.04 2.18
C ILE A 296 -10.17 14.59 3.56
N ILE A 297 -11.37 14.31 4.08
CA ILE A 297 -11.80 14.69 5.43
C ILE A 297 -10.87 14.07 6.46
N ALA A 298 -10.66 12.75 6.39
CA ALA A 298 -9.79 12.04 7.31
C ALA A 298 -8.36 12.62 7.32
N ASN A 299 -7.81 12.92 6.14
CA ASN A 299 -6.50 13.53 6.02
C ASN A 299 -6.43 14.95 6.64
N SER A 300 -7.45 15.77 6.44
CA SER A 300 -7.53 17.12 7.04
C SER A 300 -7.63 17.05 8.56
N MET A 301 -8.53 16.20 9.08
CA MET A 301 -8.75 16.04 10.52
C MET A 301 -7.49 15.52 11.24
N VAL A 302 -6.79 14.55 10.66
CA VAL A 302 -5.51 14.05 11.21
C VAL A 302 -4.45 15.15 11.18
N LYS A 303 -4.37 15.94 10.09
CA LYS A 303 -3.44 17.07 9.99
C LYS A 303 -3.71 18.14 11.04
N GLU A 304 -5.00 18.45 11.27
CA GLU A 304 -5.48 19.49 12.20
C GLU A 304 -5.63 18.97 13.64
N LYS A 305 -5.41 17.68 13.87
CA LYS A 305 -5.55 17.00 15.17
C LYS A 305 -6.91 17.24 15.82
N ARG A 306 -7.99 17.17 15.06
CA ARG A 306 -9.35 17.42 15.54
C ARG A 306 -10.26 16.21 15.37
N LEU A 307 -11.19 16.04 16.31
CA LEU A 307 -12.27 15.07 16.21
C LEU A 307 -13.35 15.54 15.24
N TRP A 308 -14.21 14.60 14.80
CA TRP A 308 -15.39 14.93 14.02
C TRP A 308 -16.40 15.67 14.91
N HIS A 309 -16.90 16.78 14.40
CA HIS A 309 -18.04 17.51 14.92
C HIS A 309 -19.04 17.67 13.77
N GLU A 310 -20.33 17.42 14.03
CA GLU A 310 -21.40 17.63 13.04
C GLU A 310 -21.64 19.12 12.80
#